data_e619cd38343ee71ecdce49ed6a8d06b7
#
_entry.id   e619cd38343ee71ecdce49ed6a8d06b7
#
_cell.length_a   1.000
_cell.length_b   1.000
_cell.length_c   1.000
_cell.angle_alpha   90.00
_cell.angle_beta   90.00
_cell.angle_gamma   90.00
#
_symmetry.space_group_name_H-M   'P 1'
#
loop_
_entity.id
_entity.type
_entity.pdbx_description
1 polymer ?
#
loop_
_entity_poly.entity_id
_entity_poly.type
_entity_poly.pdbx_seq_one_letter_code
_entity_poly.pdbx_strand_id
1 'polypeptide(L)'
;LLLTAPSLASAQAYRCRAPQVASVPKVTPDGPRRVMPVTGYTMALSWSPEFCKPRADDRSHAAQCAGKNGSFGLVVHGLWPESGQSWPQWCEARAALTPAEVRGNMCLMPSERLIARQWAKHGSCMVRRPAQYLKVIRILYGGLRLPDYDRISREDGLTAGRIRSALADANPGWREEAIGVKLNARGWLEEIRLCYSKTFRPARCTPSRWGAKDAAPAKIWRGL
;
A
#
# COMPACT_ATOMS: atom_id res chain seq x y z
N LEU A 1 -30.68 11.19 25.54
CA LEU A 1 -29.33 11.44 24.97
C LEU A 1 -29.05 10.36 23.92
N LEU A 2 -29.18 10.69 22.63
CA LEU A 2 -28.78 9.80 21.53
C LEU A 2 -27.26 9.97 21.36
N LEU A 3 -26.52 8.92 21.70
CA LEU A 3 -25.10 8.80 21.39
C LEU A 3 -24.96 8.51 19.88
N THR A 4 -24.67 9.54 19.10
CA THR A 4 -24.24 9.37 17.71
C THR A 4 -22.84 8.77 17.72
N ALA A 5 -22.73 7.47 17.39
CA ALA A 5 -21.44 6.85 17.12
C ALA A 5 -20.78 7.56 15.94
N PRO A 6 -19.48 7.95 16.04
CA PRO A 6 -18.79 8.54 14.92
C PRO A 6 -18.71 7.48 13.80
N SER A 7 -19.25 7.80 12.63
CA SER A 7 -19.09 6.97 11.44
C SER A 7 -17.59 6.89 11.14
N LEU A 8 -17.02 5.70 11.20
CA LEU A 8 -15.67 5.42 10.75
C LEU A 8 -15.62 5.72 9.25
N ALA A 9 -15.09 6.88 8.89
CA ALA A 9 -14.81 7.21 7.50
C ALA A 9 -13.74 6.24 7.00
N SER A 10 -14.16 5.20 6.31
CA SER A 10 -13.25 4.29 5.62
C SER A 10 -12.65 5.03 4.43
N ALA A 11 -11.50 5.67 4.62
CA ALA A 11 -10.76 6.35 3.55
C ALA A 11 -10.14 5.37 2.53
N GLN A 12 -10.59 4.11 2.49
CA GLN A 12 -9.88 3.03 1.79
C GLN A 12 -10.30 2.90 0.33
N ALA A 13 -11.55 2.62 0.08
CA ALA A 13 -12.09 2.60 -1.26
C ALA A 13 -13.59 2.93 -1.16
N TYR A 14 -13.95 4.12 -1.57
CA TYR A 14 -15.33 4.54 -1.50
C TYR A 14 -16.12 3.85 -2.61
N ARG A 15 -17.18 3.11 -2.25
CA ARG A 15 -18.07 2.38 -3.18
C ARG A 15 -17.33 1.40 -4.10
N CYS A 16 -16.29 0.72 -3.63
CA CYS A 16 -15.55 -0.21 -4.46
C CYS A 16 -16.41 -1.41 -4.90
N ARG A 17 -16.38 -1.67 -6.21
CA ARG A 17 -16.95 -2.85 -6.84
C ARG A 17 -15.84 -3.60 -7.56
N ALA A 18 -15.40 -4.72 -6.99
CA ALA A 18 -14.37 -5.54 -7.61
C ALA A 18 -14.84 -6.05 -8.99
N PRO A 19 -14.08 -5.82 -10.06
CA PRO A 19 -14.41 -6.34 -11.38
C PRO A 19 -14.36 -7.86 -11.39
N GLN A 20 -14.92 -8.49 -12.43
CA GLN A 20 -14.75 -9.92 -12.65
C GLN A 20 -13.31 -10.19 -13.08
N VAL A 21 -12.74 -11.27 -12.56
CA VAL A 21 -11.39 -11.75 -12.88
C VAL A 21 -11.52 -13.11 -13.54
N ALA A 22 -11.26 -13.18 -14.83
CA ALA A 22 -11.38 -14.42 -15.60
C ALA A 22 -10.16 -15.33 -15.44
N SER A 23 -8.98 -14.73 -15.33
CA SER A 23 -7.71 -15.46 -15.20
C SER A 23 -6.69 -14.65 -14.41
N VAL A 24 -5.71 -15.34 -13.84
CA VAL A 24 -4.58 -14.67 -13.17
C VAL A 24 -3.50 -14.34 -14.19
N PRO A 25 -3.08 -13.07 -14.32
CA PRO A 25 -2.03 -12.69 -15.25
C PRO A 25 -0.70 -13.41 -14.96
N LYS A 26 -0.05 -13.90 -16.00
CA LYS A 26 1.33 -14.40 -15.90
C LYS A 26 2.28 -13.26 -15.56
N VAL A 27 3.23 -13.54 -14.69
CA VAL A 27 4.24 -12.56 -14.26
C VAL A 27 5.63 -13.12 -14.52
N THR A 28 6.45 -12.34 -15.21
CA THR A 28 7.86 -12.65 -15.44
C THR A 28 8.72 -11.97 -14.39
N PRO A 29 9.72 -12.67 -13.80
CA PRO A 29 10.67 -12.07 -12.90
C PRO A 29 11.44 -10.90 -13.54
N ASP A 30 11.61 -9.82 -12.79
CA ASP A 30 12.36 -8.61 -13.18
C ASP A 30 13.73 -8.53 -12.49
N GLY A 31 14.22 -9.65 -12.01
CA GLY A 31 15.52 -9.75 -11.35
C GLY A 31 15.77 -11.14 -10.79
N PRO A 32 16.94 -11.37 -10.20
CA PRO A 32 17.35 -12.68 -9.73
C PRO A 32 16.51 -13.15 -8.53
N ARG A 33 16.36 -14.46 -8.43
CA ARG A 33 15.84 -15.09 -7.20
C ARG A 33 16.80 -14.82 -6.04
N ARG A 34 16.25 -14.37 -4.91
CA ARG A 34 17.00 -14.20 -3.65
C ARG A 34 16.23 -14.84 -2.51
N VAL A 35 16.85 -15.80 -1.85
CA VAL A 35 16.31 -16.45 -0.66
C VAL A 35 17.15 -16.00 0.52
N MET A 36 16.53 -15.31 1.46
CA MET A 36 17.21 -14.70 2.61
C MET A 36 16.30 -14.81 3.86
N PRO A 37 16.86 -14.80 5.07
CA PRO A 37 16.07 -14.72 6.29
C PRO A 37 15.25 -13.43 6.33
N VAL A 38 13.96 -13.53 6.66
CA VAL A 38 13.09 -12.35 6.82
C VAL A 38 13.31 -11.77 8.22
N THR A 39 13.68 -10.51 8.30
CA THR A 39 13.91 -9.77 9.55
C THR A 39 12.83 -8.75 9.87
N GLY A 40 12.02 -8.38 8.89
CA GLY A 40 10.93 -7.43 9.00
C GLY A 40 10.13 -7.34 7.71
N TYR A 41 9.22 -6.38 7.66
CA TYR A 41 8.37 -6.15 6.49
C TYR A 41 8.14 -4.66 6.25
N THR A 42 7.90 -4.31 4.99
CA THR A 42 7.39 -2.99 4.60
C THR A 42 6.07 -3.16 3.87
N MET A 43 5.00 -2.56 4.38
CA MET A 43 3.76 -2.38 3.62
C MET A 43 3.82 -1.03 2.90
N ALA A 44 3.73 -1.06 1.59
CA ALA A 44 3.68 0.14 0.76
C ALA A 44 2.24 0.45 0.37
N LEU A 45 1.84 1.71 0.56
CA LEU A 45 0.51 2.23 0.24
C LEU A 45 0.68 3.35 -0.80
N SER A 46 0.23 3.11 -2.04
CA SER A 46 0.27 4.10 -3.11
C SER A 46 -0.89 5.09 -2.99
N TRP A 47 -0.60 6.38 -3.21
CA TRP A 47 -1.62 7.41 -3.31
C TRP A 47 -2.23 7.40 -4.72
N SER A 48 -3.43 6.82 -4.84
CA SER A 48 -4.09 6.61 -6.13
C SER A 48 -4.29 7.87 -6.97
N PRO A 49 -4.69 9.03 -6.42
CA PRO A 49 -4.87 10.21 -7.25
C PRO A 49 -3.60 10.62 -8.00
N GLU A 50 -2.43 10.64 -7.35
CA GLU A 50 -1.18 10.96 -8.02
C GLU A 50 -0.74 9.85 -8.98
N PHE A 51 -0.94 8.58 -8.61
CA PHE A 51 -0.66 7.44 -9.50
C PHE A 51 -1.49 7.51 -10.78
N CYS A 52 -2.76 7.85 -10.68
CA CYS A 52 -3.70 7.89 -11.80
C CYS A 52 -3.55 9.13 -12.70
N LYS A 53 -2.97 10.22 -12.19
CA LYS A 53 -2.82 11.47 -12.92
C LYS A 53 -2.24 11.32 -14.34
N PRO A 54 -1.11 10.61 -14.55
CA PRO A 54 -0.57 10.32 -15.89
C PRO A 54 -1.18 9.08 -16.55
N ARG A 55 -2.19 8.42 -15.95
CA ARG A 55 -2.73 7.12 -16.37
C ARG A 55 -4.24 7.12 -16.53
N ALA A 56 -4.86 8.29 -16.57
CA ALA A 56 -6.32 8.41 -16.63
C ALA A 56 -6.92 7.64 -17.84
N ASP A 57 -6.24 7.69 -18.98
CA ASP A 57 -6.68 7.05 -20.24
C ASP A 57 -6.03 5.69 -20.48
N ASP A 58 -5.19 5.20 -19.57
CA ASP A 58 -4.53 3.91 -19.70
C ASP A 58 -5.47 2.77 -19.29
N ARG A 59 -5.91 2.01 -20.28
CA ARG A 59 -6.81 0.86 -20.09
C ARG A 59 -6.23 -0.20 -19.15
N SER A 60 -4.91 -0.35 -19.09
CA SER A 60 -4.26 -1.32 -18.17
C SER A 60 -4.41 -0.93 -16.71
N HIS A 61 -4.70 0.33 -16.42
CA HIS A 61 -4.94 0.88 -15.09
C HIS A 61 -6.42 1.27 -14.84
N ALA A 62 -7.31 0.94 -15.76
CA ALA A 62 -8.73 1.33 -15.70
C ALA A 62 -9.43 0.87 -14.41
N ALA A 63 -9.07 -0.29 -13.86
CA ALA A 63 -9.64 -0.78 -12.61
C ALA A 63 -9.43 0.18 -11.43
N GLN A 64 -8.28 0.87 -11.39
CA GLN A 64 -7.92 1.84 -10.36
C GLN A 64 -8.29 3.27 -10.75
N CYS A 65 -8.11 3.65 -12.02
CA CYS A 65 -8.05 5.05 -12.43
C CYS A 65 -9.31 5.55 -13.17
N ALA A 66 -10.14 4.67 -13.72
CA ALA A 66 -11.32 5.08 -14.51
C ALA A 66 -12.57 5.44 -13.66
N GLY A 67 -12.50 5.35 -12.34
CA GLY A 67 -13.62 5.67 -11.45
C GLY A 67 -14.78 4.66 -11.45
N LYS A 68 -14.86 3.76 -12.43
CA LYS A 68 -15.97 2.79 -12.59
C LYS A 68 -16.05 1.77 -11.45
N ASN A 69 -14.94 1.43 -10.86
CA ASN A 69 -14.84 0.44 -9.79
C ASN A 69 -14.78 1.07 -8.39
N GLY A 70 -14.86 2.38 -8.28
CA GLY A 70 -14.81 3.13 -7.04
C GLY A 70 -13.79 4.26 -7.06
N SER A 71 -13.79 5.06 -6.00
CA SER A 71 -12.76 6.09 -5.76
C SER A 71 -11.73 5.54 -4.78
N PHE A 72 -10.46 5.63 -5.14
CA PHE A 72 -9.36 5.09 -4.36
C PHE A 72 -8.46 6.21 -3.82
N GLY A 73 -8.20 6.19 -2.52
CA GLY A 73 -7.18 6.98 -1.85
C GLY A 73 -5.85 6.23 -1.75
N LEU A 74 -5.43 5.89 -0.53
CA LEU A 74 -4.31 4.98 -0.31
C LEU A 74 -4.73 3.54 -0.59
N VAL A 75 -4.07 2.90 -1.54
CA VAL A 75 -4.24 1.48 -1.88
C VAL A 75 -2.97 0.71 -1.59
N VAL A 76 -3.08 -0.57 -1.29
CA VAL A 76 -1.91 -1.41 -1.05
C VAL A 76 -1.15 -1.62 -2.37
N HIS A 77 0.11 -1.16 -2.40
CA HIS A 77 1.05 -1.53 -3.45
C HIS A 77 1.59 -2.95 -3.20
N GLY A 78 1.95 -3.25 -1.96
CA GLY A 78 2.42 -4.57 -1.58
C GLY A 78 2.85 -4.66 -0.13
N LEU A 79 3.15 -5.88 0.30
CA LEU A 79 3.80 -6.20 1.57
C LEU A 79 5.11 -6.92 1.23
N TRP A 80 6.23 -6.30 1.56
CA TRP A 80 7.56 -6.73 1.16
C TRP A 80 8.35 -7.26 2.33
N PRO A 81 8.88 -8.49 2.25
CA PRO A 81 9.81 -8.99 3.26
C PRO A 81 11.14 -8.25 3.16
N GLU A 82 11.74 -7.97 4.30
CA GLU A 82 13.03 -7.28 4.43
C GLU A 82 14.09 -8.22 5.04
N SER A 83 15.36 -8.01 4.68
CA SER A 83 16.49 -8.72 5.24
C SER A 83 17.67 -7.76 5.38
N GLY A 84 17.67 -6.96 6.45
CA GLY A 84 18.66 -5.90 6.65
C GLY A 84 18.61 -4.85 5.55
N GLN A 85 19.69 -4.71 4.77
CA GLN A 85 19.78 -3.76 3.66
C GLN A 85 19.31 -4.32 2.31
N SER A 86 18.85 -5.57 2.29
CA SER A 86 18.36 -6.25 1.09
C SER A 86 16.96 -6.82 1.32
N TRP A 87 16.45 -7.60 0.40
CA TRP A 87 15.16 -8.25 0.52
C TRP A 87 15.14 -9.57 -0.25
N PRO A 88 14.45 -10.61 0.26
CA PRO A 88 14.14 -11.81 -0.49
C PRO A 88 13.12 -11.49 -1.60
N GLN A 89 13.29 -12.13 -2.74
CA GLN A 89 12.37 -11.98 -3.88
C GLN A 89 12.38 -13.19 -4.79
N TRP A 90 11.27 -13.36 -5.50
CA TRP A 90 11.11 -14.43 -6.50
C TRP A 90 11.40 -15.81 -5.94
N CYS A 91 11.01 -16.05 -4.68
CA CYS A 91 11.12 -17.37 -4.08
C CYS A 91 10.17 -18.35 -4.80
N GLU A 92 10.42 -19.65 -4.64
CA GLU A 92 9.59 -20.67 -5.26
C GLU A 92 8.18 -20.65 -4.66
N ALA A 93 7.19 -20.34 -5.49
CA ALA A 93 5.80 -20.36 -5.09
C ALA A 93 5.29 -21.81 -5.07
N ARG A 94 4.78 -22.27 -3.93
CA ARG A 94 4.25 -23.63 -3.74
C ARG A 94 2.79 -23.76 -4.15
N ALA A 95 2.11 -22.65 -4.42
CA ALA A 95 0.74 -22.60 -4.86
C ALA A 95 0.51 -21.40 -5.78
N ALA A 96 -0.33 -21.56 -6.78
CA ALA A 96 -0.76 -20.50 -7.67
C ALA A 96 -1.89 -19.69 -7.04
N LEU A 97 -1.99 -18.41 -7.43
CA LEU A 97 -3.17 -17.59 -7.18
C LEU A 97 -4.37 -18.08 -8.00
N THR A 98 -5.53 -17.99 -7.42
CA THR A 98 -6.81 -18.22 -8.11
C THR A 98 -7.48 -16.91 -8.52
N PRO A 99 -8.33 -16.88 -9.56
CA PRO A 99 -9.12 -15.70 -9.92
C PRO A 99 -9.98 -15.17 -8.77
N ALA A 100 -10.53 -16.06 -7.95
CA ALA A 100 -11.32 -15.69 -6.77
C ALA A 100 -10.49 -14.94 -5.71
N GLU A 101 -9.26 -15.40 -5.43
CA GLU A 101 -8.34 -14.71 -4.52
C GLU A 101 -7.95 -13.34 -5.06
N VAL A 102 -7.67 -13.22 -6.34
CA VAL A 102 -7.38 -11.92 -6.97
C VAL A 102 -8.59 -11.01 -6.83
N ARG A 103 -9.78 -11.45 -7.28
CA ARG A 103 -11.00 -10.66 -7.21
C ARG A 103 -11.32 -10.18 -5.79
N GLY A 104 -11.17 -11.05 -4.79
CA GLY A 104 -11.43 -10.72 -3.38
C GLY A 104 -10.48 -9.67 -2.79
N ASN A 105 -9.43 -9.27 -3.51
CA ASN A 105 -8.46 -8.27 -3.06
C ASN A 105 -8.41 -7.03 -3.97
N MET A 106 -9.22 -6.95 -5.03
CA MET A 106 -9.22 -5.83 -5.98
C MET A 106 -9.60 -4.49 -5.34
N CYS A 107 -10.35 -4.47 -4.25
CA CYS A 107 -10.66 -3.23 -3.52
C CYS A 107 -9.49 -2.73 -2.65
N LEU A 108 -8.51 -3.57 -2.36
CA LEU A 108 -7.29 -3.20 -1.63
C LEU A 108 -6.13 -2.90 -2.59
N MET A 109 -6.03 -3.69 -3.65
CA MET A 109 -4.98 -3.68 -4.65
C MET A 109 -5.66 -3.67 -6.03
N PRO A 110 -6.07 -2.53 -6.58
CA PRO A 110 -6.97 -2.45 -7.73
C PRO A 110 -6.27 -2.76 -9.07
N SER A 111 -5.50 -3.85 -9.11
CA SER A 111 -4.84 -4.36 -10.31
C SER A 111 -4.53 -5.86 -10.17
N GLU A 112 -5.11 -6.68 -11.04
CA GLU A 112 -4.86 -8.13 -11.11
C GLU A 112 -3.37 -8.43 -11.29
N ARG A 113 -2.73 -7.68 -12.19
CA ARG A 113 -1.29 -7.83 -12.47
C ARG A 113 -0.44 -7.46 -11.25
N LEU A 114 -0.84 -6.43 -10.49
CA LEU A 114 -0.15 -6.05 -9.26
C LEU A 114 -0.26 -7.17 -8.23
N ILE A 115 -1.46 -7.69 -7.98
CA ILE A 115 -1.68 -8.79 -7.02
C ILE A 115 -0.83 -10.01 -7.40
N ALA A 116 -0.88 -10.42 -8.67
CA ALA A 116 -0.09 -11.56 -9.16
C ALA A 116 1.41 -11.34 -8.97
N ARG A 117 1.90 -10.13 -9.30
CA ARG A 117 3.31 -9.78 -9.16
C ARG A 117 3.75 -9.72 -7.68
N GLN A 118 2.95 -9.12 -6.81
CA GLN A 118 3.28 -9.00 -5.39
C GLN A 118 3.33 -10.38 -4.72
N TRP A 119 2.43 -11.27 -5.07
CA TRP A 119 2.50 -12.67 -4.63
C TRP A 119 3.78 -13.34 -5.14
N ALA A 120 4.02 -13.33 -6.45
CA ALA A 120 5.14 -14.04 -7.06
C ALA A 120 6.50 -13.49 -6.58
N LYS A 121 6.65 -12.17 -6.47
CA LYS A 121 7.91 -11.53 -6.10
C LYS A 121 8.18 -11.55 -4.61
N HIS A 122 7.19 -11.31 -3.78
CA HIS A 122 7.35 -11.05 -2.36
C HIS A 122 6.63 -12.06 -1.47
N GLY A 123 5.36 -12.34 -1.75
CA GLY A 123 4.53 -13.24 -0.95
C GLY A 123 5.07 -14.66 -0.90
N SER A 124 5.61 -15.16 -2.02
CA SER A 124 6.24 -16.48 -2.12
C SER A 124 7.44 -16.66 -1.18
N CYS A 125 8.09 -15.56 -0.78
CA CYS A 125 9.19 -15.55 0.19
C CYS A 125 8.73 -15.48 1.65
N MET A 126 7.45 -15.23 1.89
CA MET A 126 6.89 -15.04 3.23
C MET A 126 6.12 -16.26 3.71
N VAL A 127 5.28 -16.80 2.83
CA VAL A 127 4.32 -17.87 3.18
C VAL A 127 4.14 -18.85 2.02
N ARG A 128 3.55 -20.02 2.33
CA ARG A 128 3.40 -21.12 1.35
C ARG A 128 2.22 -20.93 0.38
N ARG A 129 1.17 -20.23 0.80
CA ARG A 129 -0.09 -20.07 0.04
C ARG A 129 -0.44 -18.62 -0.17
N PRO A 130 -0.91 -18.23 -1.37
CA PRO A 130 -1.31 -16.83 -1.65
C PRO A 130 -2.40 -16.33 -0.72
N ALA A 131 -3.38 -17.17 -0.36
CA ALA A 131 -4.42 -16.81 0.61
C ALA A 131 -3.86 -16.30 1.95
N GLN A 132 -2.74 -16.87 2.44
CA GLN A 132 -2.10 -16.45 3.68
C GLN A 132 -1.46 -15.06 3.52
N TYR A 133 -0.76 -14.81 2.41
CA TYR A 133 -0.18 -13.51 2.09
C TYR A 133 -1.23 -12.42 2.01
N LEU A 134 -2.29 -12.68 1.24
CA LEU A 134 -3.40 -11.75 1.08
C LEU A 134 -4.17 -11.52 2.38
N LYS A 135 -4.30 -12.56 3.22
CA LYS A 135 -4.91 -12.44 4.57
C LYS A 135 -4.09 -11.49 5.46
N VAL A 136 -2.76 -11.63 5.47
CA VAL A 136 -1.87 -10.74 6.25
C VAL A 136 -2.04 -9.29 5.78
N ILE A 137 -2.03 -9.05 4.48
CA ILE A 137 -2.26 -7.70 3.91
C ILE A 137 -3.60 -7.13 4.39
N ARG A 138 -4.69 -7.90 4.30
CA ARG A 138 -6.02 -7.44 4.75
C ARG A 138 -6.05 -7.10 6.23
N ILE A 139 -5.42 -7.91 7.08
CA ILE A 139 -5.37 -7.67 8.53
C ILE A 139 -4.60 -6.39 8.83
N LEU A 140 -3.40 -6.24 8.26
CA LEU A 140 -2.55 -5.08 8.52
C LEU A 140 -3.18 -3.79 8.00
N TYR A 141 -3.72 -3.80 6.78
CA TYR A 141 -4.35 -2.63 6.19
C TYR A 141 -5.69 -2.30 6.86
N GLY A 142 -6.50 -3.31 7.16
CA GLY A 142 -7.78 -3.14 7.84
C GLY A 142 -7.67 -2.64 9.29
N GLY A 143 -6.51 -2.86 9.92
CA GLY A 143 -6.21 -2.32 11.25
C GLY A 143 -5.77 -0.85 11.26
N LEU A 144 -5.54 -0.24 10.08
CA LEU A 144 -5.13 1.15 9.97
C LEU A 144 -6.33 2.11 9.97
N ARG A 145 -6.18 3.21 10.67
CA ARG A 145 -7.02 4.39 10.55
C ARG A 145 -6.29 5.38 9.64
N LEU A 146 -6.79 5.55 8.42
CA LEU A 146 -6.19 6.47 7.48
C LEU A 146 -6.66 7.89 7.76
N PRO A 147 -5.73 8.88 7.89
CA PRO A 147 -6.09 10.28 8.03
C PRO A 147 -6.85 10.79 6.81
N ASP A 148 -7.60 11.87 7.00
CA ASP A 148 -8.21 12.62 5.91
C ASP A 148 -7.13 13.43 5.15
N TYR A 149 -6.50 12.77 4.18
CA TYR A 149 -5.47 13.40 3.36
C TYR A 149 -6.02 14.47 2.40
N ASP A 150 -7.32 14.47 2.10
CA ASP A 150 -7.95 15.57 1.36
C ASP A 150 -7.93 16.86 2.20
N ARG A 151 -8.31 16.77 3.47
CA ARG A 151 -8.22 17.89 4.40
C ARG A 151 -6.77 18.34 4.62
N ILE A 152 -5.87 17.42 4.89
CA ILE A 152 -4.44 17.70 5.13
C ILE A 152 -3.81 18.36 3.89
N SER A 153 -4.24 18.01 2.67
CA SER A 153 -3.73 18.62 1.43
C SER A 153 -3.96 20.12 1.32
N ARG A 154 -4.83 20.69 2.16
CA ARG A 154 -5.19 22.12 2.19
C ARG A 154 -4.41 22.91 3.26
N GLU A 155 -3.61 22.22 4.07
CA GLU A 155 -2.78 22.86 5.10
C GLU A 155 -1.64 23.63 4.43
N ASP A 156 -1.42 24.88 4.85
CA ASP A 156 -0.30 25.69 4.39
C ASP A 156 1.02 25.11 4.91
N GLY A 157 2.06 25.16 4.10
CA GLY A 157 3.38 24.66 4.49
C GLY A 157 3.46 23.16 4.76
N LEU A 158 2.58 22.36 4.12
CA LEU A 158 2.58 20.90 4.30
C LEU A 158 3.96 20.31 4.05
N THR A 159 4.40 19.43 4.96
CA THR A 159 5.68 18.72 4.90
C THR A 159 5.51 17.21 4.99
N ALA A 160 6.57 16.46 4.65
CA ALA A 160 6.57 15.02 4.81
C ALA A 160 6.43 14.59 6.29
N GLY A 161 6.98 15.36 7.22
CA GLY A 161 6.81 15.16 8.66
C GLY A 161 5.34 15.26 9.06
N ARG A 162 4.62 16.30 8.56
CA ARG A 162 3.19 16.45 8.84
C ARG A 162 2.35 15.28 8.32
N ILE A 163 2.71 14.69 7.17
CA ILE A 163 2.05 13.49 6.65
C ILE A 163 2.29 12.29 7.58
N ARG A 164 3.52 12.13 8.13
CA ARG A 164 3.86 11.06 9.09
C ARG A 164 3.09 11.20 10.39
N SER A 165 3.17 12.41 11.00
CA SER A 165 2.48 12.66 12.27
C SER A 165 1.00 12.41 12.17
N ALA A 166 0.35 12.84 11.07
CA ALA A 166 -1.08 12.57 10.88
C ALA A 166 -1.43 11.09 10.90
N LEU A 167 -0.58 10.23 10.33
CA LEU A 167 -0.82 8.78 10.37
C LEU A 167 -0.51 8.19 11.75
N ALA A 168 0.54 8.65 12.41
CA ALA A 168 0.89 8.22 13.77
C ALA A 168 -0.21 8.59 14.76
N ASP A 169 -0.70 9.82 14.72
CA ASP A 169 -1.76 10.34 15.59
C ASP A 169 -3.08 9.56 15.41
N ALA A 170 -3.40 9.18 14.18
CA ALA A 170 -4.60 8.39 13.90
C ALA A 170 -4.50 6.93 14.38
N ASN A 171 -3.28 6.44 14.65
CA ASN A 171 -3.04 5.02 14.94
C ASN A 171 -2.25 4.84 16.25
N PRO A 172 -2.92 4.66 17.40
CA PRO A 172 -2.26 4.40 18.67
C PRO A 172 -1.25 3.25 18.57
N GLY A 173 -0.03 3.47 19.07
CA GLY A 173 1.07 2.50 19.00
C GLY A 173 1.98 2.66 17.78
N TRP A 174 1.64 3.50 16.82
CA TRP A 174 2.54 3.91 15.75
C TRP A 174 3.39 5.12 16.17
N ARG A 175 4.64 5.13 15.71
CA ARG A 175 5.53 6.28 15.83
C ARG A 175 5.96 6.73 14.44
N GLU A 176 6.26 7.98 14.27
CA GLU A 176 6.67 8.56 12.98
C GLU A 176 7.86 7.82 12.36
N GLU A 177 8.79 7.34 13.18
CA GLU A 177 9.96 6.57 12.75
C GLU A 177 9.64 5.23 12.05
N ALA A 178 8.40 4.73 12.21
CA ALA A 178 7.91 3.54 11.54
C ALA A 178 7.15 3.84 10.22
N ILE A 179 7.08 5.13 9.84
CA ILE A 179 6.29 5.60 8.71
C ILE A 179 7.20 6.32 7.71
N GLY A 180 7.43 5.71 6.57
CA GLY A 180 8.14 6.33 5.45
C GLY A 180 7.20 7.12 4.54
N VAL A 181 7.69 8.23 4.00
CA VAL A 181 6.96 9.04 3.00
C VAL A 181 7.79 9.18 1.74
N LYS A 182 7.25 8.71 0.63
CA LYS A 182 7.86 8.88 -0.69
C LYS A 182 7.16 10.01 -1.44
N LEU A 183 7.93 11.00 -1.82
CA LEU A 183 7.50 12.09 -2.69
C LEU A 183 8.16 11.92 -4.05
N ASN A 184 7.48 12.37 -5.12
CA ASN A 184 8.11 12.47 -6.44
C ASN A 184 9.03 13.72 -6.50
N ALA A 185 9.73 13.89 -7.63
CA ALA A 185 10.64 15.02 -7.83
C ALA A 185 9.98 16.40 -7.72
N ARG A 186 8.65 16.50 -7.82
CA ARG A 186 7.88 17.74 -7.67
C ARG A 186 7.27 17.92 -6.28
N GLY A 187 7.61 17.04 -5.33
CA GLY A 187 7.10 17.06 -3.96
C GLY A 187 5.70 16.47 -3.77
N TRP A 188 5.12 15.78 -4.77
CA TRP A 188 3.81 15.14 -4.62
C TRP A 188 3.93 13.79 -3.91
N LEU A 189 2.98 13.52 -3.01
CA LEU A 189 2.88 12.24 -2.33
C LEU A 189 2.63 11.10 -3.33
N GLU A 190 3.56 10.15 -3.40
CA GLU A 190 3.43 8.93 -4.19
C GLU A 190 3.05 7.73 -3.33
N GLU A 191 3.70 7.57 -2.18
CA GLU A 191 3.59 6.35 -1.39
C GLU A 191 3.86 6.61 0.09
N ILE A 192 3.12 5.95 0.95
CA ILE A 192 3.41 5.81 2.37
C ILE A 192 3.91 4.39 2.62
N ARG A 193 4.97 4.25 3.40
CA ARG A 193 5.58 2.98 3.77
C ARG A 193 5.45 2.74 5.25
N LEU A 194 4.91 1.61 5.60
CA LEU A 194 4.72 1.18 6.98
C LEU A 194 5.70 0.07 7.28
N CYS A 195 6.63 0.33 8.19
CA CYS A 195 7.69 -0.61 8.54
C CYS A 195 7.30 -1.45 9.75
N TYR A 196 7.50 -2.75 9.64
CA TYR A 196 7.15 -3.73 10.65
C TYR A 196 8.33 -4.61 11.03
N SER A 197 8.38 -5.00 12.29
CA SER A 197 9.24 -6.07 12.78
C SER A 197 8.81 -7.43 12.21
N LYS A 198 9.60 -8.47 12.47
CA LYS A 198 9.29 -9.86 12.10
C LYS A 198 7.95 -10.36 12.69
N THR A 199 7.48 -9.75 13.78
CA THR A 199 6.20 -10.09 14.45
C THR A 199 5.07 -9.14 14.07
N PHE A 200 5.21 -8.40 12.97
CA PHE A 200 4.24 -7.42 12.47
C PHE A 200 3.88 -6.28 13.45
N ARG A 201 4.78 -5.94 14.36
CA ARG A 201 4.67 -4.72 15.17
C ARG A 201 5.32 -3.55 14.44
N PRO A 202 4.82 -2.30 14.57
CA PRO A 202 5.51 -1.13 14.05
C PRO A 202 6.98 -1.11 14.48
N ALA A 203 7.87 -0.81 13.53
CA ALA A 203 9.31 -0.79 13.76
C ALA A 203 9.94 0.35 12.95
N ARG A 204 11.07 0.88 13.41
CA ARG A 204 11.80 1.94 12.72
C ARG A 204 12.09 1.56 11.27
N CYS A 205 11.76 2.45 10.34
CA CYS A 205 12.11 2.29 8.94
C CYS A 205 13.62 2.41 8.72
N THR A 206 14.15 1.61 7.82
CA THR A 206 15.51 1.83 7.29
C THR A 206 15.58 3.14 6.52
N PRO A 207 16.74 3.77 6.34
CA PRO A 207 16.87 5.00 5.57
C PRO A 207 16.24 4.93 4.17
N SER A 208 16.39 3.79 3.48
CA SER A 208 15.80 3.56 2.16
C SER A 208 14.26 3.49 2.16
N ARG A 209 13.65 3.15 3.32
CA ARG A 209 12.19 3.09 3.49
C ARG A 209 11.62 4.38 4.06
N TRP A 210 12.41 5.14 4.81
CA TRP A 210 12.04 6.42 5.38
C TRP A 210 11.62 7.44 4.31
N GLY A 211 12.41 7.57 3.24
CA GLY A 211 12.13 8.46 2.11
C GLY A 211 12.42 9.93 2.42
N ALA A 212 11.46 10.82 2.20
CA ALA A 212 11.64 12.26 2.35
C ALA A 212 11.96 12.67 3.81
N LYS A 213 12.81 13.67 4.00
CA LYS A 213 13.09 14.26 5.32
C LYS A 213 11.83 14.99 5.85
N ASP A 214 11.68 15.10 7.17
CA ASP A 214 10.48 15.72 7.77
C ASP A 214 10.22 17.14 7.29
N ALA A 215 11.26 17.95 7.16
CA ALA A 215 11.17 19.33 6.66
C ALA A 215 10.93 19.45 5.14
N ALA A 216 10.93 18.31 4.40
CA ALA A 216 10.72 18.36 2.95
C ALA A 216 9.32 18.87 2.62
N PRO A 217 9.17 19.94 1.81
CA PRO A 217 7.88 20.42 1.36
C PRO A 217 7.11 19.30 0.61
N ALA A 218 5.87 19.11 0.96
CA ALA A 218 5.03 18.07 0.40
C ALA A 218 3.74 18.63 -0.18
N LYS A 219 3.18 17.90 -1.13
CA LYS A 219 1.89 18.18 -1.75
C LYS A 219 1.11 16.88 -1.87
N ILE A 220 -0.21 16.97 -1.73
CA ILE A 220 -1.09 15.82 -1.93
C ILE A 220 -2.06 16.16 -3.06
N TRP A 221 -1.97 15.43 -4.18
CA TRP A 221 -2.90 15.57 -5.29
C TRP A 221 -4.23 14.90 -4.91
N ARG A 222 -5.35 15.63 -5.05
CA ARG A 222 -6.68 15.15 -4.63
C ARG A 222 -7.44 14.40 -5.71
N GLY A 223 -6.94 14.44 -6.93
CA GLY A 223 -7.66 13.98 -8.11
C GLY A 223 -8.54 15.09 -8.72
N LEU A 224 -9.21 14.77 -9.80
CA LEU A 224 -10.24 15.60 -10.45
C LEU A 224 -11.62 15.18 -9.97
#